data_163cff062022f1448242305a71754d64
#
_entry.id   163cff062022f1448242305a71754d64
#
_cell.length_a   1.000
_cell.length_b   1.000
_cell.length_c   1.000
_cell.angle_alpha   90.00
_cell.angle_beta   90.00
_cell.angle_gamma   90.00
#
_symmetry.space_group_name_H-M   'P 1'
#
loop_
_entity.id
_entity.type
_entity.pdbx_description
1 polymer ?
#
loop_
_entity_poly.entity_id
_entity_poly.type
_entity_poly.pdbx_seq_one_letter_code
_entity_poly.pdbx_strand_id
1 'polypeptide(L)'
;MNENYPDSLGGRPQPGHSPLVVPGGRRPARQEPIRWTLPGFCSGMRITTSFGDLPVQALRRRDPLRTSQGTLASVEWVDCIRLDEGFVAANPDAQPVRIPAGAFGPNRPERDVLVSPHQLVDVSASRFGSDFRLARDLLDRPGVMRNPSMMVSYHVFHCANPATVRVEGLCVRVTP
;
A
#
# COMPACT_ATOMS: atom_id res chain seq x y z
N MET A 1 77.42 21.44 -57.98
CA MET A 1 76.88 21.04 -59.27
C MET A 1 75.47 20.67 -59.08
N ASN A 2 74.63 21.46 -59.61
CA ASN A 2 73.39 21.24 -60.31
C ASN A 2 72.27 20.61 -59.56
N GLU A 3 71.29 21.36 -59.35
CA GLU A 3 70.11 21.70 -60.20
C GLU A 3 69.01 20.65 -59.97
N ASN A 4 67.81 20.85 -59.83
CA ASN A 4 66.87 21.91 -60.20
C ASN A 4 65.51 21.61 -59.57
N TYR A 5 64.77 22.60 -59.33
CA TYR A 5 63.31 22.74 -59.22
C TYR A 5 62.54 22.21 -60.43
N PRO A 6 61.22 22.18 -60.47
CA PRO A 6 60.10 22.19 -59.49
C PRO A 6 59.05 21.12 -59.80
N ASP A 7 58.03 20.93 -59.05
CA ASP A 7 56.72 21.24 -59.62
C ASP A 7 55.57 21.15 -58.55
N SER A 8 54.77 22.14 -58.61
CA SER A 8 53.55 22.34 -57.95
C SER A 8 52.46 21.43 -58.52
N LEU A 9 51.65 20.76 -57.70
CA LEU A 9 50.24 20.47 -58.06
C LEU A 9 49.41 20.14 -56.83
N GLY A 10 48.64 21.08 -56.46
CA GLY A 10 47.22 20.99 -56.14
C GLY A 10 46.70 19.81 -55.34
N GLY A 11 46.82 19.80 -54.03
CA GLY A 11 46.03 18.94 -53.19
C GLY A 11 44.64 19.56 -52.99
N ARG A 12 43.59 18.90 -53.49
CA ARG A 12 42.18 19.21 -53.26
C ARG A 12 41.89 19.14 -51.76
N PRO A 13 41.06 20.05 -51.21
CA PRO A 13 40.54 19.90 -49.85
C PRO A 13 39.55 18.71 -49.80
N GLN A 14 39.81 17.78 -48.91
CA GLN A 14 38.88 16.73 -48.58
C GLN A 14 37.70 17.29 -47.82
N PRO A 15 36.45 16.91 -48.13
CA PRO A 15 35.27 17.33 -47.38
C PRO A 15 35.34 16.76 -45.97
N GLY A 16 35.18 17.64 -44.99
CA GLY A 16 35.20 17.32 -43.60
C GLY A 16 34.11 16.28 -43.23
N HIS A 17 34.54 15.24 -42.56
CA HIS A 17 33.61 14.35 -41.85
C HIS A 17 33.02 15.13 -40.67
N SER A 18 31.79 15.58 -40.83
CA SER A 18 30.96 16.00 -39.70
C SER A 18 30.79 14.81 -38.75
N PRO A 19 31.05 14.98 -37.46
CA PRO A 19 30.74 13.92 -36.51
C PRO A 19 29.22 13.72 -36.47
N LEU A 20 28.76 12.48 -36.71
CA LEU A 20 27.40 12.07 -36.51
C LEU A 20 26.99 12.36 -35.05
N VAL A 21 26.17 13.39 -34.89
CA VAL A 21 25.48 13.64 -33.61
C VAL A 21 24.54 12.50 -33.38
N VAL A 22 24.96 11.55 -32.53
CA VAL A 22 24.07 10.50 -32.02
C VAL A 22 22.97 11.19 -31.21
N PRO A 23 21.68 11.06 -31.58
CA PRO A 23 20.61 11.64 -30.77
C PRO A 23 20.71 11.02 -29.39
N GLY A 24 20.87 11.88 -28.39
CA GLY A 24 21.00 11.48 -27.00
C GLY A 24 19.90 10.50 -26.63
N GLY A 25 20.30 9.30 -26.25
CA GLY A 25 19.37 8.30 -25.72
C GLY A 25 18.53 8.93 -24.62
N ARG A 26 17.21 8.89 -24.77
CA ARG A 26 16.28 9.25 -23.69
C ARG A 26 16.70 8.46 -22.46
N ARG A 27 17.19 9.14 -21.44
CA ARG A 27 17.37 8.54 -20.13
C ARG A 27 16.05 7.90 -19.76
N PRO A 28 16.02 6.60 -19.39
CA PRO A 28 14.80 6.00 -18.93
C PRO A 28 14.26 6.85 -17.78
N ALA A 29 13.00 7.27 -17.87
CA ALA A 29 12.35 8.01 -16.82
C ALA A 29 12.54 7.19 -15.53
N ARG A 30 13.11 7.84 -14.51
CA ARG A 30 13.31 7.21 -13.20
C ARG A 30 11.92 6.86 -12.70
N GLN A 31 11.55 5.59 -12.80
CA GLN A 31 10.29 5.11 -12.25
C GLN A 31 10.34 5.37 -10.75
N GLU A 32 9.44 6.20 -10.27
CA GLU A 32 9.30 6.39 -8.83
C GLU A 32 8.97 5.02 -8.20
N PRO A 33 9.57 4.70 -7.07
CA PRO A 33 9.31 3.43 -6.41
C PRO A 33 7.81 3.34 -6.08
N ILE A 34 7.19 2.23 -6.46
CA ILE A 34 5.78 1.96 -6.13
C ILE A 34 5.68 1.91 -4.62
N ARG A 35 4.87 2.81 -4.05
CA ARG A 35 4.61 2.85 -2.60
C ARG A 35 3.29 2.16 -2.30
N TRP A 36 3.27 1.41 -1.21
CA TRP A 36 2.03 0.82 -0.71
C TRP A 36 1.14 1.91 -0.09
N THR A 37 -0.10 2.01 -0.52
CA THR A 37 -1.06 3.00 -0.04
C THR A 37 -2.46 2.43 0.22
N LEU A 38 -2.67 1.14 -0.04
CA LEU A 38 -3.99 0.52 0.08
C LEU A 38 -4.30 0.12 1.52
N PRO A 39 -5.56 0.27 1.97
CA PRO A 39 -6.02 -0.30 3.22
C PRO A 39 -6.05 -1.83 3.13
N GLY A 40 -6.33 -2.51 4.24
CA GLY A 40 -6.53 -3.96 4.24
C GLY A 40 -6.21 -4.61 5.57
N PHE A 41 -6.50 -5.90 5.63
CA PHE A 41 -6.36 -6.72 6.84
C PHE A 41 -5.53 -7.96 6.51
N CYS A 42 -4.68 -8.38 7.43
CA CYS A 42 -3.99 -9.65 7.30
C CYS A 42 -4.98 -10.82 7.48
N SER A 43 -4.61 -12.00 6.98
CA SER A 43 -5.42 -13.21 7.13
C SER A 43 -5.69 -13.52 8.60
N GLY A 44 -6.86 -14.09 8.88
CA GLY A 44 -7.27 -14.48 10.23
C GLY A 44 -8.01 -13.38 11.00
N MET A 45 -7.95 -12.13 10.59
CA MET A 45 -8.72 -11.04 11.20
C MET A 45 -10.22 -11.31 10.99
N ARG A 46 -11.01 -11.19 12.06
CA ARG A 46 -12.44 -11.54 12.04
C ARG A 46 -13.28 -10.28 11.92
N ILE A 47 -14.16 -10.28 10.94
CA ILE A 47 -15.11 -9.20 10.70
C ILE A 47 -16.52 -9.63 11.11
N THR A 48 -17.25 -8.72 11.76
CA THR A 48 -18.61 -8.98 12.24
C THR A 48 -19.61 -8.87 11.09
N THR A 49 -20.32 -9.97 10.83
CA THR A 49 -21.40 -10.06 9.84
C THR A 49 -22.75 -10.25 10.53
N SER A 50 -23.83 -10.29 9.76
CA SER A 50 -25.16 -10.66 10.29
C SER A 50 -25.25 -12.11 10.73
N PHE A 51 -24.34 -12.99 10.27
CA PHE A 51 -24.28 -14.42 10.58
C PHE A 51 -23.25 -14.76 11.67
N GLY A 52 -22.61 -13.77 12.26
CA GLY A 52 -21.50 -13.92 13.20
C GLY A 52 -20.17 -13.46 12.59
N ASP A 53 -19.08 -13.73 13.30
CA ASP A 53 -17.76 -13.27 12.88
C ASP A 53 -17.15 -14.22 11.85
N LEU A 54 -16.72 -13.65 10.72
CA LEU A 54 -16.03 -14.37 9.65
C LEU A 54 -14.57 -13.90 9.53
N PRO A 55 -13.62 -14.81 9.24
CA PRO A 55 -12.28 -14.38 8.84
C PRO A 55 -12.36 -13.56 7.56
N VAL A 56 -11.59 -12.46 7.46
CA VAL A 56 -11.63 -11.53 6.30
C VAL A 56 -11.35 -12.24 4.97
N GLN A 57 -10.51 -13.28 4.97
CA GLN A 57 -10.25 -14.08 3.78
C GLN A 57 -11.43 -14.95 3.32
N ALA A 58 -12.44 -15.12 4.14
CA ALA A 58 -13.67 -15.85 3.81
C ALA A 58 -14.79 -14.94 3.29
N LEU A 59 -14.60 -13.61 3.37
CA LEU A 59 -15.58 -12.66 2.85
C LEU A 59 -15.84 -12.85 1.37
N ARG A 60 -17.08 -12.68 1.01
CA ARG A 60 -17.56 -12.75 -0.38
C ARG A 60 -18.41 -11.54 -0.71
N ARG A 61 -18.51 -11.25 -1.99
CA ARG A 61 -19.46 -10.27 -2.49
C ARG A 61 -20.88 -10.59 -2.01
N ARG A 62 -21.59 -9.56 -1.57
CA ARG A 62 -22.94 -9.56 -0.98
C ARG A 62 -23.01 -10.03 0.48
N ASP A 63 -21.90 -10.36 1.12
CA ASP A 63 -21.94 -10.64 2.56
C ASP A 63 -22.42 -9.40 3.32
N PRO A 64 -23.38 -9.58 4.27
CA PRO A 64 -23.93 -8.48 5.05
C PRO A 64 -23.06 -8.20 6.27
N LEU A 65 -22.30 -7.12 6.22
CA LEU A 65 -21.47 -6.66 7.34
C LEU A 65 -22.31 -5.84 8.32
N ARG A 66 -22.11 -6.07 9.60
CA ARG A 66 -22.76 -5.28 10.64
C ARG A 66 -21.96 -3.98 10.86
N THR A 67 -22.61 -2.85 10.64
CA THR A 67 -21.99 -1.54 10.86
C THR A 67 -21.96 -1.15 12.34
N SER A 68 -21.14 -0.16 12.69
CA SER A 68 -21.11 0.41 14.04
C SER A 68 -22.45 1.02 14.48
N GLN A 69 -23.30 1.40 13.52
CA GLN A 69 -24.62 1.96 13.76
C GLN A 69 -25.71 0.89 13.88
N GLY A 70 -25.37 -0.41 13.77
CA GLY A 70 -26.30 -1.51 13.84
C GLY A 70 -27.02 -1.83 12.53
N THR A 71 -26.80 -1.07 11.47
CA THR A 71 -27.31 -1.35 10.12
C THR A 71 -26.45 -2.41 9.44
N LEU A 72 -26.88 -2.85 8.26
CA LEU A 72 -26.11 -3.77 7.43
C LEU A 72 -25.56 -3.05 6.22
N ALA A 73 -24.29 -3.33 5.90
CA ALA A 73 -23.62 -2.89 4.67
C ALA A 73 -23.27 -4.15 3.85
N SER A 74 -23.59 -4.13 2.56
CA SER A 74 -23.27 -5.23 1.65
C SER A 74 -21.86 -5.06 1.09
N VAL A 75 -21.10 -6.16 1.09
CA VAL A 75 -19.81 -6.21 0.42
C VAL A 75 -20.02 -6.18 -1.09
N GLU A 76 -19.44 -5.21 -1.77
CA GLU A 76 -19.51 -5.09 -3.23
C GLU A 76 -18.31 -5.71 -3.93
N TRP A 77 -17.16 -5.65 -3.30
CA TRP A 77 -15.91 -6.13 -3.89
C TRP A 77 -14.96 -6.66 -2.83
N VAL A 78 -14.23 -7.70 -3.17
CA VAL A 78 -13.17 -8.30 -2.33
C VAL A 78 -11.97 -8.64 -3.19
N ASP A 79 -10.77 -8.48 -2.63
CA ASP A 79 -9.52 -8.90 -3.24
C ASP A 79 -8.50 -9.34 -2.20
N CYS A 80 -7.48 -10.06 -2.64
CA CYS A 80 -6.34 -10.45 -1.82
C CYS A 80 -5.04 -10.07 -2.54
N ILE A 81 -4.37 -9.07 -2.01
CA ILE A 81 -3.12 -8.58 -2.57
C ILE A 81 -1.97 -9.20 -1.80
N ARG A 82 -1.11 -9.92 -2.53
CA ARG A 82 0.08 -10.56 -1.98
C ARG A 82 1.31 -9.73 -2.30
N LEU A 83 2.04 -9.35 -1.28
CA LEU A 83 3.31 -8.68 -1.36
C LEU A 83 4.40 -9.72 -1.14
N ASP A 84 5.27 -9.89 -2.12
CA ASP A 84 6.41 -10.79 -2.02
C ASP A 84 7.56 -10.17 -1.21
N GLU A 85 8.56 -10.98 -0.94
CA GLU A 85 9.73 -10.58 -0.17
C GLU A 85 10.46 -9.40 -0.80
N GLY A 86 10.61 -9.40 -2.12
CA GLY A 86 11.30 -8.32 -2.84
C GLY A 86 10.58 -7.00 -2.70
N PHE A 87 9.25 -6.99 -2.83
CA PHE A 87 8.46 -5.79 -2.64
C PHE A 87 8.51 -5.29 -1.20
N VAL A 88 8.36 -6.20 -0.22
CA VAL A 88 8.36 -5.86 1.21
C VAL A 88 9.72 -5.34 1.65
N ALA A 89 10.82 -5.93 1.16
CA ALA A 89 12.18 -5.45 1.43
C ALA A 89 12.42 -4.05 0.86
N ALA A 90 11.91 -3.78 -0.35
CA ALA A 90 12.02 -2.45 -0.98
C ALA A 90 11.06 -1.42 -0.37
N ASN A 91 9.99 -1.87 0.30
CA ASN A 91 8.95 -1.02 0.89
C ASN A 91 8.68 -1.41 2.36
N PRO A 92 9.61 -1.13 3.30
CA PRO A 92 9.41 -1.45 4.72
C PRO A 92 8.13 -0.84 5.31
N ASP A 93 7.67 0.27 4.72
CA ASP A 93 6.43 0.94 5.09
C ASP A 93 5.17 0.14 4.72
N ALA A 94 5.28 -0.89 3.90
CA ALA A 94 4.18 -1.80 3.59
C ALA A 94 3.98 -2.90 4.65
N GLN A 95 4.85 -3.00 5.65
CA GLN A 95 4.72 -3.97 6.75
C GLN A 95 3.45 -3.74 7.56
N PRO A 96 2.75 -4.81 7.96
CA PRO A 96 1.55 -4.69 8.78
C PRO A 96 1.82 -3.96 10.10
N VAL A 97 0.81 -3.23 10.54
CA VAL A 97 0.77 -2.65 11.89
C VAL A 97 -0.03 -3.59 12.78
N ARG A 98 0.59 -4.01 13.87
CA ARG A 98 -0.06 -4.76 14.94
C ARG A 98 -0.59 -3.79 15.97
N ILE A 99 -1.89 -3.85 16.20
CA ILE A 99 -2.59 -3.11 17.25
C ILE A 99 -2.98 -4.14 18.31
N PRO A 100 -2.43 -4.08 19.54
CA PRO A 100 -2.71 -5.08 20.56
C PRO A 100 -4.13 -4.98 21.09
N ALA A 101 -4.61 -6.09 21.64
CA ALA A 101 -5.87 -6.13 22.36
C ALA A 101 -5.93 -5.04 23.43
N GLY A 102 -7.05 -4.33 23.54
CA GLY A 102 -7.26 -3.28 24.53
C GLY A 102 -6.53 -1.97 24.27
N ALA A 103 -5.86 -1.78 23.14
CA ALA A 103 -5.08 -0.57 22.84
C ALA A 103 -5.87 0.74 22.95
N PHE A 104 -7.19 0.70 22.74
CA PHE A 104 -8.09 1.88 22.79
C PHE A 104 -9.17 1.75 23.87
N GLY A 105 -8.95 0.87 24.84
CA GLY A 105 -9.88 0.63 25.95
C GLY A 105 -10.34 -0.83 26.03
N PRO A 106 -11.17 -1.18 27.03
CA PRO A 106 -11.63 -2.55 27.23
C PRO A 106 -12.28 -3.13 25.98
N ASN A 107 -11.78 -4.29 25.54
CA ASN A 107 -12.25 -4.99 24.33
C ASN A 107 -12.17 -4.15 23.03
N ARG A 108 -11.22 -3.25 22.94
CA ARG A 108 -11.02 -2.40 21.74
C ARG A 108 -9.54 -2.32 21.35
N PRO A 109 -9.08 -3.18 20.45
CA PRO A 109 -9.76 -4.38 19.95
C PRO A 109 -9.85 -5.50 20.98
N GLU A 110 -10.68 -6.52 20.71
CA GLU A 110 -10.84 -7.72 21.56
C GLU A 110 -9.61 -8.63 21.49
N ARG A 111 -8.96 -8.65 20.36
CA ARG A 111 -7.72 -9.39 20.05
C ARG A 111 -6.76 -8.50 19.27
N ASP A 112 -5.52 -8.94 19.17
CA ASP A 112 -4.54 -8.27 18.32
C ASP A 112 -5.03 -8.17 16.89
N VAL A 113 -4.94 -6.98 16.32
CA VAL A 113 -5.33 -6.71 14.93
C VAL A 113 -4.10 -6.43 14.09
N LEU A 114 -4.00 -7.12 12.95
CA LEU A 114 -2.97 -6.92 11.96
C LEU A 114 -3.58 -6.27 10.72
N VAL A 115 -3.19 -5.03 10.47
CA VAL A 115 -3.76 -4.21 9.39
C VAL A 115 -2.70 -3.57 8.53
N SER A 116 -3.10 -3.18 7.33
CA SER A 116 -2.28 -2.30 6.50
C SER A 116 -2.01 -0.97 7.22
N PRO A 117 -0.82 -0.38 7.04
CA PRO A 117 -0.49 0.96 7.54
C PRO A 117 -1.49 2.04 7.12
N HIS A 118 -2.18 1.81 6.01
CA HIS A 118 -3.16 2.74 5.44
C HIS A 118 -4.63 2.42 5.81
N GLN A 119 -4.85 1.45 6.70
CA GLN A 119 -6.19 1.19 7.22
C GLN A 119 -6.61 2.29 8.22
N LEU A 120 -7.78 2.87 8.00
CA LEU A 120 -8.38 3.80 8.95
C LEU A 120 -9.05 3.04 10.09
N VAL A 121 -8.61 3.32 11.31
CA VAL A 121 -9.12 2.73 12.55
C VAL A 121 -9.66 3.80 13.47
N ASP A 122 -10.73 3.52 14.18
CA ASP A 122 -11.32 4.43 15.16
C ASP A 122 -10.62 4.29 16.52
N VAL A 123 -9.96 5.34 16.93
CA VAL A 123 -9.24 5.45 18.20
C VAL A 123 -9.96 6.27 19.26
N SER A 124 -11.22 6.64 18.98
CA SER A 124 -11.99 7.47 19.91
C SER A 124 -12.16 6.80 21.28
N ALA A 125 -11.99 7.54 22.35
CA ALA A 125 -12.30 7.05 23.68
C ALA A 125 -13.82 7.10 23.97
N SER A 126 -14.57 7.88 23.20
CA SER A 126 -16.00 8.11 23.37
C SER A 126 -16.83 7.16 22.51
N ARG A 127 -17.96 6.71 23.05
CA ARG A 127 -18.97 5.96 22.29
C ARG A 127 -19.82 6.84 21.36
N PHE A 128 -19.73 8.15 21.54
CA PHE A 128 -20.58 9.14 20.84
C PHE A 128 -19.82 9.89 19.73
N GLY A 129 -18.53 9.66 19.59
CA GLY A 129 -17.70 10.26 18.56
C GLY A 129 -16.86 9.22 17.86
N SER A 130 -16.28 9.58 16.71
CA SER A 130 -15.28 8.78 16.01
C SER A 130 -14.05 9.63 15.72
N ASP A 131 -12.88 9.09 15.99
CA ASP A 131 -11.57 9.66 15.62
C ASP A 131 -10.82 8.63 14.78
N PHE A 132 -10.93 8.76 13.46
CA PHE A 132 -10.28 7.85 12.54
C PHE A 132 -8.85 8.28 12.25
N ARG A 133 -7.91 7.38 12.50
CA ARG A 133 -6.48 7.54 12.21
C ARG A 133 -5.99 6.42 11.31
N LEU A 134 -5.00 6.71 10.48
CA LEU A 134 -4.28 5.65 9.77
C LEU A 134 -3.49 4.81 10.78
N ALA A 135 -3.47 3.50 10.57
CA ALA A 135 -2.77 2.61 11.49
C ALA A 135 -1.28 2.97 11.64
N ARG A 136 -0.62 3.47 10.59
CA ARG A 136 0.76 3.95 10.65
C ARG A 136 0.97 5.13 11.60
N ASP A 137 -0.05 5.97 11.78
CA ASP A 137 0.02 7.16 12.63
C ASP A 137 -0.15 6.81 14.12
N LEU A 138 -0.31 5.52 14.43
CA LEU A 138 -0.47 5.00 15.78
C LEU A 138 0.80 4.31 16.31
N LEU A 139 1.89 4.30 15.54
CA LEU A 139 3.12 3.61 15.90
C LEU A 139 3.83 4.22 17.12
N ASP A 140 3.45 5.42 17.53
CA ASP A 140 3.90 6.08 18.77
C ASP A 140 3.11 5.65 20.01
N ARG A 141 2.01 4.90 19.83
CA ARG A 141 1.19 4.42 20.94
C ARG A 141 1.79 3.17 21.59
N PRO A 142 1.66 3.00 22.91
CA PRO A 142 2.18 1.84 23.61
C PRO A 142 1.66 0.52 23.02
N GLY A 143 2.58 -0.36 22.66
CA GLY A 143 2.27 -1.70 22.15
C GLY A 143 1.87 -1.77 20.67
N VAL A 144 1.59 -0.65 20.03
CA VAL A 144 1.36 -0.60 18.58
C VAL A 144 2.73 -0.61 17.88
N MET A 145 2.93 -1.56 17.00
CA MET A 145 4.22 -1.73 16.33
C MET A 145 4.06 -2.32 14.92
N ARG A 146 5.07 -2.17 14.10
CA ARG A 146 5.15 -2.93 12.86
C ARG A 146 5.36 -4.41 13.17
N ASN A 147 4.73 -5.26 12.38
CA ASN A 147 4.87 -6.71 12.46
C ASN A 147 5.69 -7.21 11.25
N PRO A 148 7.02 -7.28 11.36
CA PRO A 148 7.88 -7.65 10.24
C PRO A 148 7.52 -9.04 9.70
N SER A 149 7.37 -9.14 8.39
CA SER A 149 7.08 -10.37 7.67
C SER A 149 7.80 -10.37 6.33
N MET A 150 8.28 -11.52 5.90
CA MET A 150 8.91 -11.68 4.57
C MET A 150 7.90 -11.57 3.44
N MET A 151 6.67 -12.04 3.69
CA MET A 151 5.55 -11.94 2.74
C MET A 151 4.31 -11.46 3.49
N VAL A 152 3.50 -10.65 2.84
CA VAL A 152 2.28 -10.11 3.43
C VAL A 152 1.12 -10.35 2.47
N SER A 153 -0.02 -10.79 3.00
CA SER A 153 -1.28 -10.86 2.26
C SER A 153 -2.28 -9.91 2.90
N TYR A 154 -2.70 -8.92 2.15
CA TYR A 154 -3.76 -8.00 2.56
C TYR A 154 -5.07 -8.37 1.89
N HIS A 155 -6.08 -8.65 2.70
CA HIS A 155 -7.46 -8.79 2.26
C HIS A 155 -8.10 -7.41 2.26
N VAL A 156 -8.54 -6.99 1.09
CA VAL A 156 -9.15 -5.69 0.85
C VAL A 156 -10.59 -5.91 0.43
N PHE A 157 -11.48 -5.12 0.95
CA PHE A 157 -12.89 -5.15 0.55
C PHE A 157 -13.48 -3.75 0.65
N HIS A 158 -14.54 -3.51 -0.08
CA HIS A 158 -15.34 -2.31 0.07
C HIS A 158 -16.84 -2.61 -0.04
N CYS A 159 -17.63 -1.71 0.51
CA CYS A 159 -19.08 -1.72 0.40
C CYS A 159 -19.54 -0.70 -0.65
N ALA A 160 -20.79 -0.80 -1.09
CA ALA A 160 -21.37 0.15 -2.05
C ALA A 160 -21.30 1.61 -1.59
N ASN A 161 -21.36 1.82 -0.26
CA ASN A 161 -21.22 3.12 0.37
C ASN A 161 -20.18 3.06 1.48
N PRO A 162 -19.55 4.20 1.84
CA PRO A 162 -18.64 4.24 2.98
C PRO A 162 -19.32 3.68 4.23
N ALA A 163 -18.67 2.75 4.90
CA ALA A 163 -19.21 2.09 6.08
C ALA A 163 -18.17 2.03 7.20
N THR A 164 -18.64 2.05 8.44
CA THR A 164 -17.82 1.71 9.60
C THR A 164 -18.24 0.35 10.10
N VAL A 165 -17.34 -0.62 9.99
CA VAL A 165 -17.56 -2.02 10.37
C VAL A 165 -16.66 -2.41 11.53
N ARG A 166 -16.88 -3.59 12.12
CA ARG A 166 -16.06 -4.09 13.23
C ARG A 166 -15.16 -5.23 12.78
N VAL A 167 -13.88 -5.10 13.10
CA VAL A 167 -12.87 -6.14 12.93
C VAL A 167 -12.20 -6.38 14.27
N GLU A 168 -12.32 -7.59 14.81
CA GLU A 168 -11.86 -7.96 16.18
C GLU A 168 -12.31 -6.95 17.24
N GLY A 169 -13.57 -6.47 17.17
CA GLY A 169 -14.12 -5.46 18.08
C GLY A 169 -13.67 -4.01 17.80
N LEU A 170 -12.72 -3.79 16.90
CA LEU A 170 -12.25 -2.48 16.48
C LEU A 170 -13.11 -1.92 15.35
N CYS A 171 -13.57 -0.68 15.49
CA CYS A 171 -14.25 0.01 14.40
C CYS A 171 -13.25 0.47 13.36
N VAL A 172 -13.50 0.13 12.09
CA VAL A 172 -12.67 0.47 10.95
C VAL A 172 -13.52 1.09 9.85
N ARG A 173 -12.96 2.06 9.13
CA ARG A 173 -13.65 2.66 8.00
C ARG A 173 -13.29 1.91 6.72
N VAL A 174 -14.32 1.57 5.98
CA VAL A 174 -14.24 0.99 4.65
C VAL A 174 -14.84 1.99 3.68
N THR A 175 -14.04 2.41 2.70
CA THR A 175 -14.45 3.33 1.62
C THR A 175 -14.56 2.56 0.31
N PRO A 176 -15.43 3.00 -0.62
CA PRO A 176 -15.50 2.45 -1.96
C PRO A 176 -14.18 2.50 -2.70
#